data_ceea7befe907a36527343e704a15ed0e
#
_entry.id   ceea7befe907a36527343e704a15ed0e
#
_cell.length_a   1.000
_cell.length_b   1.000
_cell.length_c   1.000
_cell.angle_alpha   90.00
_cell.angle_beta   90.00
_cell.angle_gamma   90.00
#
_symmetry.space_group_name_H-M   'P 1'
#
loop_
_entity.id
_entity.type
_entity.pdbx_description
1 polymer ?
#
loop_
_entity_poly.entity_id
_entity_poly.type
_entity_poly.pdbx_seq_one_letter_code
_entity_poly.pdbx_strand_id
1 'polypeptide(L)'
;MRVEPIVTERLELTPLRVEDADTMAAVLADERLHEFIGGHPATVEELRGRYTRQVAGPGRPGEIWLNWIVRVAGEPVGYVQATVVDTSADVAWVIGTPWQGRGYATEAAAGLVAWLRDRGLATFATIAPGHRASERVAAAVGLTVTDELVDGERVWRLE
;
A
#
# COMPACT_ATOMS: atom_id res chain seq x y z
N MET A 1 18.19 1.93 0.33
CA MET A 1 16.97 2.76 0.19
C MET A 1 16.24 2.80 1.51
N ARG A 2 15.82 3.96 1.94
CA ARG A 2 15.14 4.15 3.22
C ARG A 2 13.75 4.70 3.00
N VAL A 3 12.81 4.31 3.85
CA VAL A 3 11.46 4.89 3.87
C VAL A 3 11.56 6.33 4.36
N GLU A 4 10.99 7.26 3.60
CA GLU A 4 10.96 8.68 3.93
C GLU A 4 9.52 9.17 3.92
N PRO A 5 9.18 10.20 4.69
CA PRO A 5 7.84 10.79 4.62
C PRO A 5 7.53 11.29 3.20
N ILE A 6 6.29 11.10 2.77
CA ILE A 6 5.79 11.62 1.50
C ILE A 6 4.60 12.52 1.82
N VAL A 7 4.64 13.77 1.37
CA VAL A 7 3.56 14.74 1.58
C VAL A 7 2.87 15.01 0.26
N THR A 8 1.55 14.92 0.26
CA THR A 8 0.71 15.26 -0.88
C THR A 8 -0.21 16.43 -0.52
N GLU A 9 -1.13 16.81 -1.38
CA GLU A 9 -2.01 17.96 -1.13
C GLU A 9 -2.81 17.82 0.17
N ARG A 10 -3.39 16.63 0.42
CA ARG A 10 -4.26 16.39 1.59
C ARG A 10 -3.68 15.36 2.56
N LEU A 11 -2.62 14.66 2.19
CA LEU A 11 -2.15 13.48 2.91
C LEU A 11 -0.71 13.63 3.34
N GLU A 12 -0.39 12.92 4.42
CA GLU A 12 0.97 12.66 4.84
C GLU A 12 1.15 11.14 4.92
N LEU A 13 2.12 10.61 4.19
CA LEU A 13 2.50 9.21 4.26
C LEU A 13 3.70 9.12 5.20
N THR A 14 3.49 8.56 6.38
CA THR A 14 4.54 8.47 7.40
C THR A 14 5.14 7.08 7.43
N PRO A 15 6.48 6.96 7.54
CA PRO A 15 7.11 5.65 7.65
C PRO A 15 6.47 4.82 8.76
N LEU A 16 6.22 3.53 8.45
CA LEU A 16 5.58 2.61 9.39
C LEU A 16 6.42 2.43 10.65
N ARG A 17 5.75 2.44 11.81
CA ARG A 17 6.34 2.10 13.10
C ARG A 17 5.50 1.01 13.76
N VAL A 18 6.12 0.20 14.60
CA VAL A 18 5.42 -0.91 15.27
C VAL A 18 4.24 -0.41 16.12
N GLU A 19 4.39 0.71 16.79
CA GLU A 19 3.34 1.32 17.60
C GLU A 19 2.12 1.79 16.78
N ASP A 20 2.23 1.94 15.47
CA ASP A 20 1.09 2.25 14.61
C ASP A 20 0.01 1.16 14.65
N ALA A 21 0.37 -0.05 15.08
CA ALA A 21 -0.59 -1.15 15.22
C ALA A 21 -1.72 -0.79 16.19
N ASP A 22 -1.45 0.02 17.20
CA ASP A 22 -2.44 0.38 18.22
C ASP A 22 -3.65 1.12 17.63
N THR A 23 -3.43 2.00 16.66
CA THR A 23 -4.50 2.73 15.98
C THR A 23 -4.96 2.02 14.70
N MET A 24 -4.06 1.36 13.98
CA MET A 24 -4.39 0.72 12.71
C MET A 24 -5.29 -0.49 12.85
N ALA A 25 -5.27 -1.19 13.99
CA ALA A 25 -6.20 -2.30 14.22
C ALA A 25 -7.66 -1.85 14.07
N ALA A 26 -8.01 -0.66 14.58
CA ALA A 26 -9.34 -0.09 14.42
C ALA A 26 -9.61 0.38 12.99
N VAL A 27 -8.63 0.99 12.34
CA VAL A 27 -8.74 1.47 10.95
C VAL A 27 -9.05 0.32 9.99
N LEU A 28 -8.46 -0.85 10.24
CA LEU A 28 -8.56 -2.03 9.37
C LEU A 28 -9.55 -3.07 9.90
N ALA A 29 -10.45 -2.69 10.82
CA ALA A 29 -11.33 -3.64 11.51
C ALA A 29 -12.53 -4.12 10.68
N ASP A 30 -12.89 -3.43 9.60
CA ASP A 30 -14.04 -3.84 8.78
C ASP A 30 -13.73 -5.12 8.00
N GLU A 31 -14.52 -6.16 8.21
CA GLU A 31 -14.34 -7.45 7.52
C GLU A 31 -14.44 -7.32 6.01
N ARG A 32 -15.20 -6.33 5.49
CA ARG A 32 -15.34 -6.10 4.05
C ARG A 32 -14.01 -5.73 3.38
N LEU A 33 -13.08 -5.10 4.11
CA LEU A 33 -11.74 -4.83 3.57
C LEU A 33 -11.00 -6.13 3.24
N HIS A 34 -11.23 -7.17 4.03
CA HIS A 34 -10.49 -8.43 3.92
C HIS A 34 -11.02 -9.33 2.81
N GLU A 35 -12.15 -8.96 2.19
CA GLU A 35 -12.69 -9.65 1.03
C GLU A 35 -11.67 -9.69 -0.13
N PHE A 36 -10.90 -8.61 -0.30
CA PHE A 36 -9.89 -8.51 -1.36
C PHE A 36 -8.46 -8.65 -0.86
N ILE A 37 -8.15 -8.17 0.36
CA ILE A 37 -6.78 -8.27 0.89
C ILE A 37 -6.51 -9.61 1.58
N GLY A 38 -7.55 -10.41 1.77
CA GLY A 38 -7.45 -11.74 2.36
C GLY A 38 -7.44 -11.74 3.88
N GLY A 39 -7.64 -12.94 4.46
CA GLY A 39 -7.64 -13.13 5.90
C GLY A 39 -8.87 -12.53 6.61
N HIS A 40 -8.65 -12.07 7.82
CA HIS A 40 -9.66 -11.44 8.68
C HIS A 40 -8.99 -10.29 9.45
N PRO A 41 -9.77 -9.39 10.07
CA PRO A 41 -9.19 -8.29 10.84
C PRO A 41 -8.23 -8.81 11.91
N ALA A 42 -7.03 -8.23 11.95
CA ALA A 42 -6.00 -8.59 12.91
C ALA A 42 -6.26 -7.93 14.26
N THR A 43 -5.92 -8.62 15.34
CA THR A 43 -5.85 -8.00 16.67
C THR A 43 -4.65 -7.05 16.71
N VAL A 44 -4.60 -6.17 17.73
CA VAL A 44 -3.45 -5.28 17.92
C VAL A 44 -2.16 -6.10 18.05
N GLU A 45 -2.18 -7.21 18.80
CA GLU A 45 -1.00 -8.05 18.99
C GLU A 45 -0.54 -8.69 17.69
N GLU A 46 -1.47 -9.23 16.91
CA GLU A 46 -1.16 -9.81 15.59
C GLU A 46 -0.58 -8.75 14.65
N LEU A 47 -1.15 -7.56 14.66
CA LEU A 47 -0.71 -6.46 13.82
C LEU A 47 0.68 -5.95 14.24
N ARG A 48 0.95 -5.87 15.54
CA ARG A 48 2.30 -5.54 16.05
C ARG A 48 3.34 -6.53 15.58
N GLY A 49 3.03 -7.82 15.61
CA GLY A 49 3.92 -8.85 15.09
C GLY A 49 4.21 -8.68 13.61
N ARG A 50 3.16 -8.39 12.83
CA ARG A 50 3.29 -8.12 11.40
C ARG A 50 4.15 -6.89 11.13
N TYR A 51 3.89 -5.79 11.85
CA TYR A 51 4.63 -4.54 11.67
C TYR A 51 6.10 -4.68 12.10
N THR A 52 6.36 -5.46 13.12
CA THR A 52 7.74 -5.77 13.53
C THR A 52 8.51 -6.42 12.38
N ARG A 53 7.89 -7.38 11.69
CA ARG A 53 8.51 -8.04 10.53
C ARG A 53 8.66 -7.08 9.35
N GLN A 54 7.64 -6.26 9.08
CA GLN A 54 7.67 -5.30 7.97
C GLN A 54 8.74 -4.23 8.17
N VAL A 55 8.89 -3.74 9.38
CA VAL A 55 9.92 -2.72 9.70
C VAL A 55 11.32 -3.33 9.63
N ALA A 56 11.49 -4.58 10.06
CA ALA A 56 12.76 -5.27 10.00
C ALA A 56 13.19 -5.57 8.56
N GLY A 57 12.22 -5.79 7.66
CA GLY A 57 12.50 -6.14 6.28
C GLY A 57 12.78 -7.64 6.08
N PRO A 58 12.96 -8.07 4.83
CA PRO A 58 13.12 -9.49 4.49
C PRO A 58 14.48 -10.09 4.88
N GLY A 59 15.49 -9.24 5.11
CA GLY A 59 16.82 -9.73 5.49
C GLY A 59 17.58 -10.47 4.40
N ARG A 60 17.24 -10.24 3.12
CA ARG A 60 17.92 -10.86 1.98
C ARG A 60 18.35 -9.82 0.95
N PRO A 61 19.45 -10.05 0.21
CA PRO A 61 19.93 -9.10 -0.79
C PRO A 61 18.90 -8.90 -1.91
N GLY A 62 18.84 -7.67 -2.42
CA GLY A 62 18.03 -7.35 -3.58
C GLY A 62 16.53 -7.14 -3.30
N GLU A 63 16.09 -7.33 -2.07
CA GLU A 63 14.69 -7.11 -1.71
C GLU A 63 14.58 -6.14 -0.54
N ILE A 64 13.66 -5.16 -0.67
CA ILE A 64 13.42 -4.11 0.33
C ILE A 64 11.92 -3.95 0.51
N TRP A 65 11.46 -3.84 1.75
CA TRP A 65 10.07 -3.58 2.09
C TRP A 65 9.93 -2.14 2.57
N LEU A 66 9.06 -1.38 1.91
CA LEU A 66 8.78 0.02 2.21
C LEU A 66 7.31 0.15 2.58
N ASN A 67 7.03 0.66 3.77
CA ASN A 67 5.66 0.73 4.30
C ASN A 67 5.40 2.10 4.90
N TRP A 68 4.22 2.66 4.62
CA TRP A 68 3.77 3.95 5.13
C TRP A 68 2.36 3.86 5.67
N ILE A 69 2.09 4.66 6.70
CA ILE A 69 0.73 4.93 7.16
C ILE A 69 0.24 6.18 6.43
N VAL A 70 -0.98 6.12 5.90
CA VAL A 70 -1.64 7.26 5.25
C VAL A 70 -2.38 8.05 6.32
N ARG A 71 -2.10 9.34 6.44
CA ARG A 71 -2.72 10.23 7.43
C ARG A 71 -3.40 11.41 6.76
N VAL A 72 -4.59 11.76 7.28
CA VAL A 72 -5.31 12.97 6.94
C VAL A 72 -5.35 13.85 8.19
N ALA A 73 -4.74 15.02 8.15
CA ALA A 73 -4.64 15.92 9.32
C ALA A 73 -4.15 15.18 10.58
N GLY A 74 -3.16 14.31 10.40
CA GLY A 74 -2.57 13.51 11.48
C GLY A 74 -3.31 12.23 11.84
N GLU A 75 -4.54 12.04 11.35
CA GLU A 75 -5.35 10.85 11.64
C GLU A 75 -5.03 9.72 10.68
N PRO A 76 -4.67 8.51 11.17
CA PRO A 76 -4.42 7.35 10.31
C PRO A 76 -5.70 6.90 9.62
N VAL A 77 -5.65 6.71 8.31
CA VAL A 77 -6.82 6.30 7.51
C VAL A 77 -6.55 5.08 6.64
N GLY A 78 -5.30 4.65 6.53
CA GLY A 78 -4.95 3.51 5.70
C GLY A 78 -3.44 3.33 5.63
N TYR A 79 -3.01 2.56 4.63
CA TYR A 79 -1.58 2.34 4.39
C TYR A 79 -1.28 2.20 2.91
N VAL A 80 -0.03 2.43 2.55
CA VAL A 80 0.53 2.05 1.25
C VAL A 80 1.85 1.35 1.48
N GLN A 81 2.22 0.48 0.56
CA GLN A 81 3.46 -0.27 0.66
C GLN A 81 4.05 -0.55 -0.71
N ALA A 82 5.36 -0.76 -0.74
CA ALA A 82 6.08 -1.19 -1.92
C ALA A 82 7.05 -2.30 -1.52
N THR A 83 7.01 -3.40 -2.27
CA THR A 83 8.00 -4.46 -2.19
C THR A 83 8.93 -4.26 -3.39
N VAL A 84 10.18 -3.88 -3.11
CA VAL A 84 11.17 -3.61 -4.15
C VAL A 84 12.05 -4.84 -4.31
N VAL A 85 12.07 -5.39 -5.52
CA VAL A 85 12.98 -6.49 -5.89
C VAL A 85 13.82 -5.99 -7.05
N ASP A 86 15.13 -5.87 -6.82
CA ASP A 86 16.09 -5.31 -7.78
C ASP A 86 15.65 -3.91 -8.25
N THR A 87 15.13 -3.77 -9.46
CA THR A 87 14.72 -2.48 -10.04
C THR A 87 13.21 -2.35 -10.21
N SER A 88 12.42 -3.27 -9.64
CA SER A 88 10.97 -3.27 -9.75
C SER A 88 10.30 -3.11 -8.38
N ALA A 89 9.22 -2.35 -8.33
CA ALA A 89 8.44 -2.11 -7.13
C ALA A 89 7.00 -2.58 -7.32
N ASP A 90 6.58 -3.54 -6.49
CA ASP A 90 5.20 -3.99 -6.39
C ASP A 90 4.49 -3.12 -5.34
N VAL A 91 3.47 -2.39 -5.75
CA VAL A 91 2.78 -1.43 -4.89
C VAL A 91 1.40 -1.92 -4.48
N ALA A 92 0.99 -1.55 -3.27
CA ALA A 92 -0.34 -1.85 -2.75
C ALA A 92 -0.84 -0.66 -1.92
N TRP A 93 -2.15 -0.54 -1.83
CA TRP A 93 -2.83 0.53 -1.09
C TRP A 93 -4.10 0.00 -0.46
N VAL A 94 -4.40 0.46 0.76
CA VAL A 94 -5.65 0.16 1.45
C VAL A 94 -6.08 1.41 2.22
N ILE A 95 -7.34 1.82 2.05
CA ILE A 95 -7.97 2.88 2.84
C ILE A 95 -9.09 2.26 3.67
N GLY A 96 -9.14 2.60 4.95
CA GLY A 96 -10.18 2.12 5.85
C GLY A 96 -11.57 2.54 5.38
N THR A 97 -12.56 1.68 5.61
CA THR A 97 -13.92 1.85 5.08
C THR A 97 -14.54 3.23 5.34
N PRO A 98 -14.44 3.83 6.55
CA PRO A 98 -15.04 5.15 6.80
C PRO A 98 -14.49 6.27 5.93
N TRP A 99 -13.30 6.10 5.39
CA TRP A 99 -12.61 7.16 4.62
C TRP A 99 -12.60 6.90 3.11
N GLN A 100 -13.22 5.82 2.66
CA GLN A 100 -13.31 5.50 1.23
C GLN A 100 -14.25 6.45 0.49
N GLY A 101 -14.06 6.53 -0.84
CA GLY A 101 -14.89 7.37 -1.69
C GLY A 101 -14.51 8.85 -1.68
N ARG A 102 -13.36 9.22 -1.15
CA ARG A 102 -12.88 10.60 -1.04
C ARG A 102 -11.62 10.88 -1.87
N GLY A 103 -11.16 9.90 -2.64
CA GLY A 103 -9.96 10.03 -3.47
C GLY A 103 -8.64 9.82 -2.75
N TYR A 104 -8.66 9.41 -1.48
CA TYR A 104 -7.43 9.25 -0.71
C TYR A 104 -6.55 8.12 -1.24
N ALA A 105 -7.12 6.98 -1.65
CA ALA A 105 -6.34 5.88 -2.20
C ALA A 105 -5.59 6.32 -3.47
N THR A 106 -6.26 7.03 -4.36
CA THR A 106 -5.64 7.55 -5.59
C THR A 106 -4.53 8.54 -5.27
N GLU A 107 -4.78 9.47 -4.35
CA GLU A 107 -3.78 10.47 -3.98
C GLU A 107 -2.56 9.83 -3.32
N ALA A 108 -2.77 8.88 -2.41
CA ALA A 108 -1.70 8.16 -1.73
C ALA A 108 -0.88 7.32 -2.72
N ALA A 109 -1.55 6.57 -3.58
CA ALA A 109 -0.89 5.75 -4.60
C ALA A 109 -0.10 6.62 -5.58
N ALA A 110 -0.64 7.75 -6.01
CA ALA A 110 0.05 8.68 -6.90
C ALA A 110 1.33 9.21 -6.25
N GLY A 111 1.27 9.59 -4.97
CA GLY A 111 2.43 10.04 -4.22
C GLY A 111 3.51 8.97 -4.11
N LEU A 112 3.11 7.74 -3.83
CA LEU A 112 4.04 6.60 -3.77
C LEU A 112 4.67 6.32 -5.12
N VAL A 113 3.88 6.25 -6.18
CA VAL A 113 4.38 5.99 -7.54
C VAL A 113 5.38 7.06 -7.97
N ALA A 114 5.09 8.33 -7.72
CA ALA A 114 6.01 9.42 -8.04
C ALA A 114 7.34 9.28 -7.28
N TRP A 115 7.26 8.95 -5.99
CA TRP A 115 8.44 8.75 -5.15
C TRP A 115 9.32 7.60 -5.66
N LEU A 116 8.71 6.50 -6.10
CA LEU A 116 9.43 5.35 -6.65
C LEU A 116 10.05 5.66 -8.01
N ARG A 117 9.31 6.36 -8.87
CA ARG A 117 9.81 6.77 -10.20
C ARG A 117 11.02 7.68 -10.09
N ASP A 118 11.02 8.60 -9.15
CA ASP A 118 12.15 9.50 -8.91
C ASP A 118 13.42 8.72 -8.55
N ARG A 119 13.27 7.48 -8.10
CA ARG A 119 14.36 6.58 -7.75
C ARG A 119 14.69 5.56 -8.85
N GLY A 120 14.07 5.73 -10.01
CA GLY A 120 14.34 4.88 -11.18
C GLY A 120 13.74 3.49 -11.11
N LEU A 121 12.74 3.28 -10.26
CA LEU A 121 12.10 1.97 -10.09
C LEU A 121 10.93 1.79 -11.05
N ALA A 122 10.85 0.63 -11.70
CA ALA A 122 9.70 0.23 -12.47
C ALA A 122 8.58 -0.17 -11.51
N THR A 123 7.38 0.37 -11.72
CA THR A 123 6.27 0.21 -10.78
C THR A 123 5.17 -0.67 -11.37
N PHE A 124 4.66 -1.59 -10.58
CA PHE A 124 3.53 -2.43 -10.96
C PHE A 124 2.66 -2.73 -9.74
N ALA A 125 1.45 -3.21 -9.98
CA ALA A 125 0.54 -3.69 -8.93
C ALA A 125 -0.14 -4.96 -9.41
N THR A 126 -0.53 -5.84 -8.47
CA THR A 126 -1.36 -7.00 -8.77
C THR A 126 -2.73 -6.77 -8.13
N ILE A 127 -3.79 -6.94 -8.92
CA ILE A 127 -5.16 -6.61 -8.48
C ILE A 127 -6.08 -7.78 -8.81
N ALA A 128 -6.87 -8.20 -7.82
CA ALA A 128 -7.86 -9.25 -7.99
C ALA A 128 -8.89 -8.81 -9.04
N PRO A 129 -9.23 -9.68 -10.02
CA PRO A 129 -10.26 -9.36 -10.99
C PRO A 129 -11.58 -9.03 -10.28
N GLY A 130 -12.22 -7.93 -10.69
CA GLY A 130 -13.47 -7.49 -10.09
C GLY A 130 -13.30 -6.52 -8.90
N HIS A 131 -12.08 -6.31 -8.42
CA HIS A 131 -11.82 -5.29 -7.41
C HIS A 131 -11.77 -3.91 -8.10
N ARG A 132 -12.95 -3.42 -8.46
CA ARG A 132 -13.09 -2.22 -9.30
C ARG A 132 -12.52 -0.95 -8.68
N ALA A 133 -12.61 -0.81 -7.36
CA ALA A 133 -12.05 0.35 -6.67
C ALA A 133 -10.54 0.43 -6.88
N SER A 134 -9.81 -0.68 -6.70
CA SER A 134 -8.37 -0.74 -6.93
C SER A 134 -7.99 -0.58 -8.40
N GLU A 135 -8.80 -1.16 -9.30
CA GLU A 135 -8.59 -0.98 -10.73
C GLU A 135 -8.68 0.49 -11.14
N ARG A 136 -9.65 1.22 -10.58
CA ARG A 136 -9.80 2.67 -10.84
C ARG A 136 -8.61 3.45 -10.32
N VAL A 137 -8.12 3.11 -9.13
CA VAL A 137 -6.90 3.75 -8.57
C VAL A 137 -5.71 3.49 -9.48
N ALA A 138 -5.49 2.23 -9.88
CA ALA A 138 -4.38 1.86 -10.76
C ALA A 138 -4.41 2.66 -12.07
N ALA A 139 -5.57 2.72 -12.72
CA ALA A 139 -5.73 3.47 -13.96
C ALA A 139 -5.48 4.97 -13.75
N ALA A 140 -5.98 5.53 -12.66
CA ALA A 140 -5.83 6.96 -12.34
C ALA A 140 -4.37 7.37 -12.11
N VAL A 141 -3.53 6.46 -11.59
CA VAL A 141 -2.11 6.75 -11.37
C VAL A 141 -1.21 6.35 -12.55
N GLY A 142 -1.81 5.92 -13.66
CA GLY A 142 -1.09 5.65 -14.89
C GLY A 142 -0.67 4.21 -15.12
N LEU A 143 -1.14 3.27 -14.29
CA LEU A 143 -0.89 1.86 -14.52
C LEU A 143 -1.85 1.34 -15.59
N THR A 144 -1.36 0.43 -16.42
CA THR A 144 -2.13 -0.20 -17.49
C THR A 144 -2.25 -1.70 -17.22
N VAL A 145 -3.46 -2.25 -17.37
CA VAL A 145 -3.70 -3.68 -17.17
C VAL A 145 -2.97 -4.48 -18.24
N THR A 146 -2.43 -5.63 -17.85
CA THR A 146 -1.76 -6.57 -18.75
C THR A 146 -2.48 -7.92 -18.74
N ASP A 147 -2.03 -8.85 -19.59
CA ASP A 147 -2.55 -10.22 -19.63
C ASP A 147 -1.84 -11.13 -18.62
N GLU A 148 -0.82 -10.63 -17.95
CA GLU A 148 -0.04 -11.39 -16.98
C GLU A 148 -0.84 -11.61 -15.69
N LEU A 149 -0.80 -12.84 -15.18
CA LEU A 149 -1.45 -13.23 -13.93
C LEU A 149 -0.40 -13.71 -12.95
N VAL A 150 -0.54 -13.30 -11.69
CA VAL A 150 0.26 -13.78 -10.56
C VAL A 150 -0.72 -14.18 -9.47
N ASP A 151 -0.74 -15.47 -9.11
CA ASP A 151 -1.66 -16.03 -8.10
C ASP A 151 -3.14 -15.67 -8.36
N GLY A 152 -3.53 -15.64 -9.65
CA GLY A 152 -4.90 -15.32 -10.06
C GLY A 152 -5.21 -13.82 -10.14
N GLU A 153 -4.26 -12.96 -9.82
CA GLU A 153 -4.41 -11.50 -9.91
C GLU A 153 -3.75 -10.96 -11.17
N ARG A 154 -4.38 -9.95 -11.77
CA ARG A 154 -3.81 -9.29 -12.95
C ARG A 154 -2.71 -8.32 -12.56
N VAL A 155 -1.65 -8.33 -13.36
CA VAL A 155 -0.57 -7.36 -13.24
C VAL A 155 -0.93 -6.09 -14.00
N TRP A 156 -0.78 -4.95 -13.33
CA TRP A 156 -0.93 -3.61 -13.89
C TRP A 156 0.44 -2.95 -13.87
N ARG A 157 0.89 -2.42 -14.99
CA ARG A 157 2.24 -1.83 -15.10
C ARG A 157 2.19 -0.36 -15.47
N LEU A 158 3.16 0.37 -14.95
CA LEU A 158 3.42 1.74 -15.38
C LEU A 158 4.24 1.68 -16.67
N GLU A 159 3.76 2.38 -17.69
CA GLU A 159 4.48 2.52 -18.97
C GLU A 159 5.52 3.64 -18.93
#